data_98eebfbea1e65f2f8b719fa1c69be331
#
_entry.id   98eebfbea1e65f2f8b719fa1c69be331
#
_cell.length_a   1.000
_cell.length_b   1.000
_cell.length_c   1.000
_cell.angle_alpha   90.00
_cell.angle_beta   90.00
_cell.angle_gamma   90.00
#
_symmetry.space_group_name_H-M   'P 1'
#
loop_
_entity.id
_entity.type
_entity.pdbx_description
1 polymer ?
#
loop_
_entity_poly.entity_id
_entity_poly.type
_entity_poly.pdbx_seq_one_letter_code
_entity_poly.pdbx_strand_id
1 'polypeptide(L)'
;MFYDQAKIYVKAGNGGNGAVSFHREKYVPRGGPDGGDGGRGGNVYLRVDPSLNTLLPFSYQQHFRAEDGQPGQGNKKSGRDGADLYIDVPPGTVVIDEATGEVLGDLVEPGEVLLVARGGLGGRGNQHFATPSRQAPRFAEKGEPGEERWLRLELKLLADVGLVGLPNAGKSTLLAAVSAARPKIADYPFTTLEPMLGVVSVPGSGGGSFVLADLPGLIAGASRGAGLGLEFLRHVERTRLLIHVLDGSGGLEGRDPLEDFHTVNAELAAYSAALAGKPQLVAVNKMDLPEAQANWPRLSTALQDLGYAVYPISAATGQGVGELVRAAWERLQQIPRPERIAPPVRTHRVYTLDRSQERWEAVRLAPHRFALRGPKIERLTLMTDFSNPEAAERYQRLLARWGISRRLIALGIQPGDIVEVAGRELVWEPELVEAERTPPRRRLTKRERLLKRAGLLEEPEEEIGEQ
;
A
#
# COMPACT_ATOMS: atom_id res chain seq x y z
N MET A 1 2.27 -2.38 24.11
CA MET A 1 3.36 -2.05 23.19
C MET A 1 2.74 -1.29 22.04
N PHE A 2 3.19 -0.08 21.78
CA PHE A 2 2.67 0.74 20.69
C PHE A 2 3.39 0.33 19.41
N TYR A 3 2.66 -0.06 18.39
CA TYR A 3 3.24 -0.38 17.09
C TYR A 3 2.81 0.71 16.11
N ASP A 4 3.68 1.70 15.94
CA ASP A 4 3.60 2.78 14.95
C ASP A 4 4.23 2.38 13.61
N GLN A 5 5.01 1.30 13.62
CA GLN A 5 5.59 0.69 12.45
C GLN A 5 5.35 -0.82 12.46
N ALA A 6 5.05 -1.37 11.29
CA ALA A 6 4.92 -2.80 11.09
C ALA A 6 5.50 -3.18 9.73
N LYS A 7 6.09 -4.38 9.66
CA LYS A 7 6.57 -4.94 8.40
C LYS A 7 5.73 -6.15 8.05
N ILE A 8 5.15 -6.13 6.84
CA ILE A 8 4.31 -7.22 6.35
C ILE A 8 4.80 -7.70 4.98
N TYR A 9 4.68 -9.00 4.77
CA TYR A 9 4.89 -9.62 3.46
C TYR A 9 3.53 -9.83 2.79
N VAL A 10 3.38 -9.32 1.59
CA VAL A 10 2.18 -9.51 0.78
C VAL A 10 2.52 -10.30 -0.46
N LYS A 11 1.69 -11.29 -0.77
CA LYS A 11 1.79 -12.09 -1.99
C LYS A 11 0.42 -12.17 -2.63
N ALA A 12 0.32 -11.67 -3.85
CA ALA A 12 -0.87 -11.83 -4.67
C ALA A 12 -0.98 -13.27 -5.20
N GLY A 13 -2.17 -13.68 -5.57
CA GLY A 13 -2.43 -15.00 -6.11
C GLY A 13 -1.74 -15.20 -7.47
N ASN A 14 -1.23 -16.40 -7.72
CA ASN A 14 -0.75 -16.78 -9.03
C ASN A 14 -1.93 -17.01 -9.98
N GLY A 15 -1.76 -16.76 -11.28
CA GLY A 15 -2.71 -17.18 -12.29
C GLY A 15 -2.76 -18.70 -12.42
N GLY A 16 -3.92 -19.24 -12.71
CA GLY A 16 -4.11 -20.64 -13.03
C GLY A 16 -3.48 -21.00 -14.39
N ASN A 17 -3.02 -22.23 -14.57
CA ASN A 17 -2.49 -22.68 -15.84
C ASN A 17 -3.61 -22.90 -16.87
N GLY A 18 -3.36 -22.59 -18.13
CA GLY A 18 -4.22 -23.01 -19.24
C GLY A 18 -4.21 -24.54 -19.44
N ALA A 19 -5.33 -25.07 -19.89
CA ALA A 19 -5.48 -26.51 -20.13
C ALA A 19 -5.06 -26.91 -21.55
N VAL A 20 -4.52 -28.12 -21.65
CA VAL A 20 -4.34 -28.82 -22.94
C VAL A 20 -5.37 -29.94 -22.99
N SER A 21 -6.41 -29.78 -23.80
CA SER A 21 -7.48 -30.76 -23.97
C SER A 21 -7.96 -30.77 -25.40
N PHE A 22 -8.55 -31.90 -25.84
CA PHE A 22 -9.08 -32.08 -27.14
C PHE A 22 -10.50 -32.67 -27.05
N HIS A 23 -11.41 -32.11 -27.82
CA HIS A 23 -12.78 -32.58 -27.88
C HIS A 23 -12.85 -34.02 -28.35
N ARG A 24 -13.52 -34.89 -27.65
CA ARG A 24 -13.71 -36.30 -28.02
C ARG A 24 -15.15 -36.73 -27.75
N GLU A 25 -15.83 -37.15 -28.79
CA GLU A 25 -17.16 -37.73 -28.72
C GLU A 25 -17.21 -39.06 -29.49
N LYS A 26 -18.27 -39.84 -29.26
CA LYS A 26 -18.45 -41.16 -29.88
C LYS A 26 -18.26 -41.16 -31.39
N TYR A 27 -18.68 -40.08 -32.05
CA TYR A 27 -18.60 -39.93 -33.50
C TYR A 27 -17.59 -38.89 -33.98
N VAL A 28 -16.85 -38.26 -33.05
CA VAL A 28 -15.81 -37.25 -33.34
C VAL A 28 -14.51 -37.61 -32.63
N PRO A 29 -13.81 -38.67 -33.05
CA PRO A 29 -12.60 -39.17 -32.36
C PRO A 29 -11.41 -38.22 -32.46
N ARG A 30 -11.39 -37.31 -33.44
CA ARG A 30 -10.34 -36.30 -33.67
C ARG A 30 -10.92 -34.89 -33.63
N GLY A 31 -11.54 -34.51 -32.50
CA GLY A 31 -12.02 -33.17 -32.30
C GLY A 31 -10.87 -32.15 -32.12
N GLY A 32 -11.18 -30.88 -32.30
CA GLY A 32 -10.22 -29.79 -32.17
C GLY A 32 -9.81 -29.54 -30.72
N PRO A 33 -8.85 -28.62 -30.48
CA PRO A 33 -8.41 -28.24 -29.16
C PRO A 33 -9.57 -27.53 -28.43
N ASP A 34 -9.81 -27.92 -27.16
CA ASP A 34 -10.89 -27.42 -26.32
C ASP A 34 -10.42 -27.09 -24.89
N GLY A 35 -9.13 -26.97 -24.67
CA GLY A 35 -8.60 -26.57 -23.38
C GLY A 35 -8.96 -25.11 -23.04
N GLY A 36 -9.55 -24.92 -21.88
CA GLY A 36 -9.94 -23.59 -21.35
C GLY A 36 -8.77 -22.85 -20.72
N ASP A 37 -8.99 -21.58 -20.45
CA ASP A 37 -7.99 -20.69 -19.85
C ASP A 37 -7.93 -20.88 -18.33
N GLY A 38 -6.78 -20.60 -17.72
CA GLY A 38 -6.69 -20.47 -16.26
C GLY A 38 -7.37 -19.21 -15.75
N GLY A 39 -7.84 -19.23 -14.50
CA GLY A 39 -8.37 -18.05 -13.82
C GLY A 39 -7.27 -17.10 -13.39
N ARG A 40 -7.59 -15.83 -13.18
CA ARG A 40 -6.69 -14.81 -12.63
C ARG A 40 -6.42 -15.08 -11.15
N GLY A 41 -5.22 -14.79 -10.64
CA GLY A 41 -4.94 -14.75 -9.22
C GLY A 41 -5.58 -13.52 -8.55
N GLY A 42 -5.93 -13.62 -7.28
CA GLY A 42 -6.46 -12.51 -6.48
C GLY A 42 -5.42 -11.42 -6.24
N ASN A 43 -5.85 -10.18 -6.22
CA ASN A 43 -5.02 -9.03 -5.83
C ASN A 43 -4.94 -8.90 -4.31
N VAL A 44 -3.95 -8.12 -3.83
CA VAL A 44 -3.89 -7.71 -2.42
C VAL A 44 -4.11 -6.20 -2.34
N TYR A 45 -5.04 -5.82 -1.49
CA TYR A 45 -5.40 -4.44 -1.21
C TYR A 45 -5.21 -4.13 0.27
N LEU A 46 -4.77 -2.92 0.57
CA LEU A 46 -4.90 -2.31 1.90
C LEU A 46 -6.15 -1.43 1.89
N ARG A 47 -6.95 -1.53 2.94
CA ARG A 47 -8.20 -0.76 3.09
C ARG A 47 -8.23 -0.06 4.44
N VAL A 48 -8.62 1.21 4.47
CA VAL A 48 -8.74 1.98 5.72
C VAL A 48 -9.99 1.56 6.47
N ASP A 49 -9.79 1.06 7.69
CA ASP A 49 -10.86 0.83 8.67
C ASP A 49 -10.75 1.85 9.80
N PRO A 50 -11.74 2.76 9.93
CA PRO A 50 -11.73 3.78 10.96
C PRO A 50 -11.89 3.23 12.39
N SER A 51 -12.25 1.97 12.57
CA SER A 51 -12.32 1.31 13.88
C SER A 51 -10.94 0.93 14.42
N LEU A 52 -9.93 0.81 13.55
CA LEU A 52 -8.56 0.47 13.89
C LEU A 52 -7.77 1.74 14.27
N ASN A 53 -6.99 1.66 15.35
CA ASN A 53 -6.16 2.77 15.84
C ASN A 53 -4.69 2.36 16.03
N THR A 54 -4.29 1.15 15.65
CA THR A 54 -2.94 0.62 15.88
C THR A 54 -2.56 -0.41 14.84
N LEU A 55 -1.26 -0.52 14.55
CA LEU A 55 -0.68 -1.57 13.71
C LEU A 55 -0.34 -2.86 14.50
N LEU A 56 -0.77 -2.97 15.76
CA LEU A 56 -0.50 -4.13 16.61
C LEU A 56 -0.87 -5.50 15.97
N PRO A 57 -1.99 -5.66 15.26
CA PRO A 57 -2.34 -6.93 14.61
C PRO A 57 -1.23 -7.46 13.68
N PHE A 58 -0.50 -6.55 13.03
CA PHE A 58 0.58 -6.89 12.09
C PHE A 58 1.87 -7.38 12.76
N SER A 59 2.00 -7.24 14.08
CA SER A 59 3.09 -7.88 14.83
C SER A 59 2.88 -9.38 15.01
N TYR A 60 1.63 -9.83 14.99
CA TYR A 60 1.27 -11.24 15.13
C TYR A 60 1.11 -11.92 13.78
N GLN A 61 0.54 -11.23 12.80
CA GLN A 61 0.35 -11.73 11.45
C GLN A 61 1.10 -10.84 10.46
N GLN A 62 2.20 -11.36 9.93
CA GLN A 62 3.06 -10.61 9.00
C GLN A 62 2.92 -11.09 7.56
N HIS A 63 2.37 -12.27 7.30
CA HIS A 63 2.27 -12.85 5.98
C HIS A 63 0.83 -12.88 5.51
N PHE A 64 0.60 -12.27 4.34
CA PHE A 64 -0.71 -12.17 3.70
C PHE A 64 -0.63 -12.70 2.28
N ARG A 65 -1.50 -13.65 1.93
CA ARG A 65 -1.54 -14.25 0.61
C ARG A 65 -2.96 -14.26 0.08
N ALA A 66 -3.15 -13.74 -1.15
CA ALA A 66 -4.41 -13.86 -1.87
C ALA A 66 -4.56 -15.24 -2.53
N GLU A 67 -5.76 -15.60 -2.94
CA GLU A 67 -6.09 -16.88 -3.55
C GLU A 67 -5.50 -16.99 -4.96
N ASP A 68 -4.94 -18.16 -5.29
CA ASP A 68 -4.47 -18.46 -6.65
C ASP A 68 -5.67 -18.73 -7.58
N GLY A 69 -5.54 -18.35 -8.85
CA GLY A 69 -6.50 -18.72 -9.88
C GLY A 69 -6.50 -20.22 -10.17
N GLN A 70 -7.67 -20.78 -10.43
CA GLN A 70 -7.81 -22.20 -10.73
C GLN A 70 -7.34 -22.51 -12.17
N PRO A 71 -6.78 -23.69 -12.43
CA PRO A 71 -6.40 -24.08 -13.77
C PRO A 71 -7.62 -24.25 -14.67
N GLY A 72 -7.44 -24.01 -15.97
CA GLY A 72 -8.44 -24.31 -16.99
C GLY A 72 -8.72 -25.81 -17.09
N GLN A 73 -9.85 -26.15 -17.69
CA GLN A 73 -10.30 -27.53 -17.89
C GLN A 73 -10.66 -27.78 -19.35
N GLY A 74 -10.94 -29.03 -19.69
CA GLY A 74 -11.50 -29.41 -20.99
C GLY A 74 -12.88 -28.78 -21.25
N ASN A 75 -13.40 -28.96 -22.45
CA ASN A 75 -14.68 -28.40 -22.90
C ASN A 75 -14.75 -26.87 -22.79
N LYS A 76 -13.64 -26.18 -23.03
CA LYS A 76 -13.50 -24.73 -23.02
C LYS A 76 -13.84 -24.08 -21.68
N LYS A 77 -13.81 -24.85 -20.58
CA LYS A 77 -14.11 -24.33 -19.25
C LYS A 77 -12.91 -23.58 -18.68
N SER A 78 -13.06 -22.28 -18.47
CA SER A 78 -12.06 -21.46 -17.78
C SER A 78 -12.02 -21.78 -16.28
N GLY A 79 -10.84 -21.69 -15.69
CA GLY A 79 -10.67 -21.76 -14.25
C GLY A 79 -11.32 -20.56 -13.54
N ARG A 80 -11.73 -20.77 -12.30
CA ARG A 80 -12.25 -19.70 -11.45
C ARG A 80 -11.13 -18.74 -11.07
N ASP A 81 -11.41 -17.44 -11.06
CA ASP A 81 -10.52 -16.43 -10.55
C ASP A 81 -10.34 -16.58 -9.02
N GLY A 82 -9.13 -16.32 -8.53
CA GLY A 82 -8.85 -16.24 -7.11
C GLY A 82 -9.49 -14.99 -6.49
N ALA A 83 -9.93 -15.12 -5.24
CA ALA A 83 -10.49 -14.01 -4.50
C ALA A 83 -9.44 -12.95 -4.16
N ASP A 84 -9.81 -11.68 -4.28
CA ASP A 84 -8.99 -10.56 -3.83
C ASP A 84 -8.92 -10.51 -2.30
N LEU A 85 -7.76 -10.16 -1.75
CA LEU A 85 -7.52 -10.05 -0.31
C LEU A 85 -7.51 -8.58 0.10
N TYR A 86 -8.34 -8.23 1.08
CA TYR A 86 -8.36 -6.92 1.71
C TYR A 86 -7.75 -7.01 3.10
N ILE A 87 -6.78 -6.17 3.37
CA ILE A 87 -6.09 -6.05 4.66
C ILE A 87 -6.48 -4.71 5.25
N ASP A 88 -7.18 -4.72 6.38
CA ASP A 88 -7.66 -3.52 7.02
C ASP A 88 -6.52 -2.85 7.82
N VAL A 89 -6.34 -1.54 7.60
CA VAL A 89 -5.32 -0.71 8.25
C VAL A 89 -5.94 0.53 8.87
N PRO A 90 -5.37 1.07 9.95
CA PRO A 90 -5.86 2.31 10.55
C PRO A 90 -5.68 3.52 9.63
N PRO A 91 -6.53 4.57 9.77
CA PRO A 91 -6.38 5.82 9.03
C PRO A 91 -5.05 6.51 9.39
N GLY A 92 -4.39 7.07 8.38
CA GLY A 92 -3.06 7.70 8.53
C GLY A 92 -1.90 6.72 8.35
N THR A 93 -2.15 5.54 7.79
CA THR A 93 -1.10 4.57 7.47
C THR A 93 -0.39 4.94 6.17
N VAL A 94 0.92 5.17 6.26
CA VAL A 94 1.82 5.31 5.11
C VAL A 94 2.34 3.95 4.72
N VAL A 95 2.28 3.64 3.44
CA VAL A 95 2.71 2.36 2.88
C VAL A 95 3.97 2.57 2.07
N ILE A 96 5.06 1.91 2.46
CA ILE A 96 6.37 2.03 1.84
C ILE A 96 6.80 0.65 1.35
N ASP A 97 7.29 0.58 0.12
CA ASP A 97 7.94 -0.63 -0.40
C ASP A 97 9.32 -0.76 0.25
N GLU A 98 9.56 -1.84 0.98
CA GLU A 98 10.81 -2.04 1.74
C GLU A 98 12.04 -2.21 0.85
N ALA A 99 11.88 -2.75 -0.36
CA ALA A 99 12.98 -2.99 -1.28
C ALA A 99 13.44 -1.71 -1.99
N THR A 100 12.51 -0.84 -2.36
CA THR A 100 12.80 0.38 -3.13
C THR A 100 12.82 1.64 -2.26
N GLY A 101 12.21 1.61 -1.07
CA GLY A 101 11.98 2.79 -0.23
C GLY A 101 10.90 3.74 -0.80
N GLU A 102 10.22 3.36 -1.87
CA GLU A 102 9.18 4.17 -2.50
C GLU A 102 7.90 4.19 -1.65
N VAL A 103 7.32 5.38 -1.46
CA VAL A 103 6.01 5.53 -0.84
C VAL A 103 4.93 5.17 -1.85
N LEU A 104 4.25 4.04 -1.63
CA LEU A 104 3.18 3.55 -2.50
C LEU A 104 1.87 4.32 -2.28
N GLY A 105 1.63 4.78 -1.07
CA GLY A 105 0.43 5.57 -0.74
C GLY A 105 0.38 6.02 0.71
N ASP A 106 -0.49 7.00 0.97
CA ASP A 106 -0.83 7.51 2.30
C ASP A 106 -2.35 7.33 2.48
N LEU A 107 -2.72 6.35 3.28
CA LEU A 107 -4.09 5.90 3.48
C LEU A 107 -4.73 6.68 4.62
N VAL A 108 -5.64 7.59 4.30
CA VAL A 108 -6.18 8.57 5.24
C VAL A 108 -7.70 8.48 5.38
N GLU A 109 -8.41 8.35 4.25
CA GLU A 109 -9.87 8.41 4.23
C GLU A 109 -10.51 7.05 4.59
N PRO A 110 -11.56 7.02 5.42
CA PRO A 110 -12.30 5.80 5.72
C PRO A 110 -12.78 5.09 4.44
N GLY A 111 -12.47 3.81 4.31
CA GLY A 111 -12.82 3.03 3.13
C GLY A 111 -11.91 3.23 1.92
N GLU A 112 -10.91 4.09 1.99
CA GLU A 112 -9.89 4.23 0.95
C GLU A 112 -9.17 2.90 0.73
N VAL A 113 -8.90 2.55 -0.54
CA VAL A 113 -8.31 1.28 -0.93
C VAL A 113 -7.06 1.52 -1.78
N LEU A 114 -5.96 0.86 -1.43
CA LEU A 114 -4.70 0.89 -2.16
C LEU A 114 -4.35 -0.51 -2.67
N LEU A 115 -4.14 -0.65 -3.96
CA LEU A 115 -3.60 -1.88 -4.55
C LEU A 115 -2.10 -1.97 -4.27
N VAL A 116 -1.67 -3.01 -3.54
CA VAL A 116 -0.27 -3.19 -3.13
C VAL A 116 0.42 -4.36 -3.82
N ALA A 117 -0.32 -5.36 -4.30
CA ALA A 117 0.23 -6.44 -5.13
C ALA A 117 -0.83 -6.95 -6.11
N ARG A 118 -0.43 -7.11 -7.37
CA ARG A 118 -1.32 -7.56 -8.46
C ARG A 118 -1.28 -9.06 -8.60
N GLY A 119 -2.46 -9.68 -8.74
CA GLY A 119 -2.60 -11.08 -9.09
C GLY A 119 -2.11 -11.38 -10.50
N GLY A 120 -1.49 -12.55 -10.67
CA GLY A 120 -1.03 -13.02 -11.96
C GLY A 120 -2.18 -13.32 -12.91
N LEU A 121 -1.98 -13.12 -14.20
CA LEU A 121 -2.97 -13.49 -15.21
C LEU A 121 -3.02 -14.99 -15.40
N GLY A 122 -4.21 -15.51 -15.68
CA GLY A 122 -4.40 -16.90 -16.09
C GLY A 122 -3.73 -17.20 -17.43
N GLY A 123 -3.15 -18.39 -17.55
CA GLY A 123 -2.56 -18.89 -18.79
C GLY A 123 -3.63 -19.26 -19.80
N ARG A 124 -3.37 -19.02 -21.08
CA ARG A 124 -4.31 -19.37 -22.15
C ARG A 124 -4.29 -20.87 -22.44
N GLY A 125 -5.48 -21.45 -22.62
CA GLY A 125 -5.64 -22.83 -23.03
C GLY A 125 -5.23 -23.07 -24.50
N ASN A 126 -5.05 -24.35 -24.86
CA ASN A 126 -4.56 -24.72 -26.21
C ASN A 126 -5.53 -24.30 -27.34
N GLN A 127 -6.80 -24.07 -27.06
CA GLN A 127 -7.77 -23.57 -28.06
C GLN A 127 -7.35 -22.27 -28.72
N HIS A 128 -6.63 -21.39 -27.99
CA HIS A 128 -6.16 -20.09 -28.51
C HIS A 128 -4.97 -20.18 -29.47
N PHE A 129 -4.31 -21.35 -29.55
CA PHE A 129 -3.11 -21.54 -30.35
C PHE A 129 -3.36 -22.34 -31.63
N ALA A 130 -4.62 -22.70 -31.88
CA ALA A 130 -5.02 -23.33 -33.12
C ALA A 130 -4.88 -22.35 -34.30
N THR A 131 -4.17 -22.78 -35.33
CA THR A 131 -3.99 -22.05 -36.60
C THR A 131 -4.30 -22.98 -37.75
N PRO A 132 -4.53 -22.46 -38.98
CA PRO A 132 -4.73 -23.32 -40.16
C PRO A 132 -3.59 -24.30 -40.43
N SER A 133 -2.35 -23.91 -40.10
CA SER A 133 -1.14 -24.74 -40.23
C SER A 133 -0.92 -25.66 -39.02
N ARG A 134 -1.44 -25.31 -37.84
CA ARG A 134 -1.33 -26.10 -36.58
C ARG A 134 -2.70 -26.23 -35.95
N GLN A 135 -3.46 -27.24 -36.38
CA GLN A 135 -4.85 -27.44 -35.97
C GLN A 135 -4.99 -28.06 -34.56
N ALA A 136 -3.96 -28.76 -34.06
CA ALA A 136 -3.98 -29.49 -32.81
C ALA A 136 -2.76 -29.13 -31.91
N PRO A 137 -2.65 -27.90 -31.41
CA PRO A 137 -1.54 -27.50 -30.53
C PRO A 137 -1.59 -28.28 -29.19
N ARG A 138 -0.45 -28.86 -28.79
CA ARG A 138 -0.31 -29.67 -27.59
C ARG A 138 0.35 -28.90 -26.45
N PHE A 139 0.20 -27.60 -26.43
CA PHE A 139 0.71 -26.74 -25.37
C PHE A 139 -0.32 -25.70 -24.95
N ALA A 140 -0.19 -25.21 -23.73
CA ALA A 140 -0.92 -24.08 -23.16
C ALA A 140 0.05 -23.16 -22.44
N GLU A 141 -0.36 -21.96 -22.10
CA GLU A 141 0.42 -21.04 -21.27
C GLU A 141 0.28 -21.41 -19.79
N LYS A 142 1.35 -21.26 -19.04
CA LYS A 142 1.30 -21.29 -17.56
C LYS A 142 0.67 -20.00 -17.05
N GLY A 143 0.11 -20.05 -15.85
CA GLY A 143 -0.31 -18.85 -15.15
C GLY A 143 0.88 -17.95 -14.82
N GLU A 144 0.66 -16.66 -14.87
CA GLU A 144 1.61 -15.65 -14.44
C GLU A 144 1.78 -15.72 -12.91
N PRO A 145 2.99 -15.66 -12.33
CA PRO A 145 3.15 -15.52 -10.90
C PRO A 145 2.58 -14.20 -10.42
N GLY A 146 1.91 -14.20 -9.27
CA GLY A 146 1.45 -12.97 -8.62
C GLY A 146 2.62 -12.15 -8.09
N GLU A 147 2.43 -10.85 -7.99
CA GLU A 147 3.42 -9.95 -7.39
C GLU A 147 3.60 -10.28 -5.91
N GLU A 148 4.83 -10.16 -5.42
CA GLU A 148 5.15 -10.32 -4.02
C GLU A 148 6.14 -9.26 -3.58
N ARG A 149 5.94 -8.71 -2.37
CA ARG A 149 6.82 -7.70 -1.81
C ARG A 149 6.72 -7.59 -0.30
N TRP A 150 7.75 -7.04 0.31
CA TRP A 150 7.72 -6.58 1.68
C TRP A 150 7.27 -5.13 1.74
N LEU A 151 6.30 -4.85 2.60
CA LEU A 151 5.80 -3.51 2.85
C LEU A 151 6.15 -3.10 4.27
N ARG A 152 6.59 -1.86 4.44
CA ARG A 152 6.70 -1.19 5.73
C ARG A 152 5.51 -0.25 5.87
N LEU A 153 4.73 -0.50 6.90
CA LEU A 153 3.60 0.32 7.29
C LEU A 153 4.06 1.27 8.38
N GLU A 154 3.84 2.55 8.21
CA GLU A 154 4.12 3.59 9.21
C GLU A 154 2.84 4.33 9.53
N LEU A 155 2.45 4.34 10.81
CA LEU A 155 1.26 5.04 11.25
C LEU A 155 1.63 6.47 11.64
N LYS A 156 1.17 7.46 10.88
CA LYS A 156 1.25 8.87 11.25
C LYS A 156 0.20 9.15 12.33
N LEU A 157 0.57 8.93 13.57
CA LEU A 157 -0.31 9.15 14.70
C LEU A 157 -0.67 10.64 14.81
N LEU A 158 -1.93 10.92 14.59
CA LEU A 158 -2.53 12.19 14.98
C LEU A 158 -3.18 11.95 16.34
N ALA A 159 -2.77 12.72 17.36
CA ALA A 159 -3.42 12.65 18.64
C ALA A 159 -4.88 13.12 18.53
N ASP A 160 -5.81 12.33 19.05
CA ASP A 160 -7.21 12.71 19.16
C ASP A 160 -7.40 13.77 20.24
N VAL A 161 -6.65 13.63 21.35
CA VAL A 161 -6.72 14.49 22.54
C VAL A 161 -5.34 15.04 22.87
N GLY A 162 -5.25 16.35 23.08
CA GLY A 162 -4.02 17.01 23.56
C GLY A 162 -4.11 17.35 25.06
N LEU A 163 -3.03 17.06 25.81
CA LEU A 163 -2.88 17.55 27.16
C LEU A 163 -2.23 18.94 27.16
N VAL A 164 -2.86 19.90 27.76
CA VAL A 164 -2.34 21.27 27.95
C VAL A 164 -2.31 21.60 29.43
N GLY A 165 -1.45 22.50 29.83
CA GLY A 165 -1.33 22.91 31.24
C GLY A 165 0.11 23.29 31.60
N LEU A 166 0.32 23.99 32.73
CA LEU A 166 1.63 24.47 33.18
C LEU A 166 2.64 23.31 33.44
N PRO A 167 3.94 23.55 33.44
CA PRO A 167 4.92 22.60 33.93
C PRO A 167 4.56 22.09 35.31
N ASN A 168 4.83 20.81 35.58
CA ASN A 168 4.55 20.15 36.84
C ASN A 168 3.05 20.04 37.26
N ALA A 169 2.08 20.40 36.38
CA ALA A 169 0.66 20.14 36.60
C ALA A 169 0.31 18.62 36.58
N GLY A 170 1.24 17.76 36.13
CA GLY A 170 1.08 16.32 36.13
C GLY A 170 0.60 15.73 34.80
N LYS A 171 0.79 16.43 33.67
CA LYS A 171 0.42 15.95 32.32
C LYS A 171 1.04 14.61 31.96
N SER A 172 2.36 14.49 32.07
CA SER A 172 3.08 13.26 31.76
C SER A 172 2.75 12.13 32.74
N THR A 173 2.45 12.45 34.01
CA THR A 173 1.97 11.47 34.99
C THR A 173 0.58 10.96 34.61
N LEU A 174 -0.32 11.85 34.21
CA LEU A 174 -1.65 11.49 33.73
C LEU A 174 -1.54 10.59 32.49
N LEU A 175 -0.72 10.98 31.52
CA LEU A 175 -0.50 10.18 30.31
C LEU A 175 0.01 8.77 30.65
N ALA A 176 0.95 8.65 31.58
CA ALA A 176 1.46 7.37 32.06
C ALA A 176 0.40 6.52 32.77
N ALA A 177 -0.50 7.17 33.55
CA ALA A 177 -1.55 6.49 34.30
C ALA A 177 -2.68 5.93 33.41
N VAL A 178 -3.00 6.60 32.30
CA VAL A 178 -4.10 6.21 31.38
C VAL A 178 -3.65 5.38 30.19
N SER A 179 -2.37 5.38 29.88
CA SER A 179 -1.85 4.67 28.72
C SER A 179 -1.84 3.16 28.94
N ALA A 180 -2.42 2.41 28.01
CA ALA A 180 -2.43 0.94 28.01
C ALA A 180 -1.02 0.31 27.87
N ALA A 181 -0.06 1.10 27.40
CA ALA A 181 1.37 0.76 27.33
C ALA A 181 2.19 1.96 27.82
N ARG A 182 3.48 1.75 28.13
CA ARG A 182 4.35 2.88 28.49
C ARG A 182 4.32 3.92 27.37
N PRO A 183 4.06 5.22 27.71
CA PRO A 183 4.09 6.28 26.71
C PRO A 183 5.41 6.26 25.95
N LYS A 184 5.33 6.42 24.63
CA LYS A 184 6.52 6.50 23.79
C LYS A 184 6.80 7.96 23.43
N ILE A 185 8.06 8.27 23.42
CA ILE A 185 8.60 9.45 22.79
C ILE A 185 8.45 9.23 21.28
N ALA A 186 7.79 10.15 20.60
CA ALA A 186 7.66 10.10 19.16
C ALA A 186 8.75 10.98 18.53
N ASP A 187 9.66 10.36 17.77
CA ASP A 187 10.68 11.05 16.99
C ASP A 187 10.03 11.69 15.76
N TYR A 188 9.64 12.95 15.87
CA TYR A 188 9.26 13.73 14.72
C TYR A 188 10.47 14.51 14.21
N PRO A 189 10.87 14.38 12.94
CA PRO A 189 12.11 14.99 12.42
C PRO A 189 12.11 16.52 12.41
N PHE A 190 11.02 17.16 12.84
CA PHE A 190 10.81 18.60 12.87
C PHE A 190 10.53 19.16 14.28
N THR A 191 10.62 18.34 15.35
CA THR A 191 10.39 18.80 16.73
C THR A 191 11.68 18.88 17.51
N THR A 192 11.90 20.00 18.20
CA THR A 192 13.00 20.18 19.16
C THR A 192 12.68 19.59 20.54
N LEU A 193 11.39 19.34 20.82
CA LEU A 193 10.88 18.67 22.02
C LEU A 193 10.05 17.46 21.56
N GLU A 194 10.39 16.30 22.06
CA GLU A 194 9.77 15.03 21.71
C GLU A 194 8.43 14.88 22.44
N PRO A 195 7.27 14.89 21.72
CA PRO A 195 5.98 14.68 22.35
C PRO A 195 5.85 13.24 22.84
N MET A 196 5.25 13.07 24.00
CA MET A 196 4.90 11.75 24.52
C MET A 196 3.48 11.40 24.07
N LEU A 197 3.33 10.24 23.43
CA LEU A 197 2.05 9.72 22.98
C LEU A 197 1.65 8.49 23.78
N GLY A 198 0.37 8.35 24.08
CA GLY A 198 -0.20 7.17 24.70
C GLY A 198 -1.54 6.78 24.11
N VAL A 199 -1.79 5.49 23.93
CA VAL A 199 -3.11 4.97 23.59
C VAL A 199 -3.88 4.71 24.87
N VAL A 200 -5.05 5.29 24.95
CA VAL A 200 -5.97 5.16 26.07
C VAL A 200 -7.09 4.20 25.68
N SER A 201 -7.19 3.07 26.37
CA SER A 201 -8.31 2.14 26.20
C SER A 201 -9.44 2.54 27.11
N VAL A 202 -10.66 2.61 26.58
CA VAL A 202 -11.85 3.02 27.35
C VAL A 202 -12.56 1.81 27.92
N PRO A 203 -12.60 1.61 29.23
CA PRO A 203 -13.30 0.47 29.83
C PRO A 203 -14.80 0.50 29.51
N GLY A 204 -15.35 -0.63 29.07
CA GLY A 204 -16.80 -0.77 28.82
C GLY A 204 -17.28 -0.27 27.45
N SER A 205 -16.40 0.19 26.55
CA SER A 205 -16.78 0.72 25.22
C SER A 205 -16.70 -0.31 24.09
N GLY A 206 -16.59 -1.61 24.40
CA GLY A 206 -16.48 -2.66 23.35
C GLY A 206 -15.18 -2.60 22.54
N GLY A 207 -14.10 -2.05 23.12
CA GLY A 207 -12.77 -1.94 22.47
C GLY A 207 -12.43 -0.53 21.98
N GLY A 208 -13.22 0.49 22.35
CA GLY A 208 -12.93 1.88 22.01
C GLY A 208 -11.60 2.36 22.59
N SER A 209 -10.85 3.09 21.79
CA SER A 209 -9.57 3.69 22.19
C SER A 209 -9.35 5.02 21.47
N PHE A 210 -8.55 5.89 22.07
CA PHE A 210 -8.12 7.15 21.47
C PHE A 210 -6.65 7.44 21.79
N VAL A 211 -6.03 8.30 20.99
CA VAL A 211 -4.62 8.70 21.18
C VAL A 211 -4.56 10.00 21.96
N LEU A 212 -3.83 9.97 23.07
CA LEU A 212 -3.56 11.12 23.93
C LEU A 212 -2.11 11.57 23.77
N ALA A 213 -1.90 12.87 23.54
CA ALA A 213 -0.57 13.47 23.44
C ALA A 213 -0.31 14.40 24.60
N ASP A 214 0.84 14.26 25.27
CA ASP A 214 1.41 15.31 26.09
C ASP A 214 2.08 16.34 25.18
N LEU A 215 1.63 17.59 25.29
CA LEU A 215 2.10 18.71 24.49
C LEU A 215 3.11 19.53 25.31
N PRO A 216 4.40 19.15 25.33
CA PRO A 216 5.40 19.88 26.07
C PRO A 216 5.66 21.24 25.42
N GLY A 217 5.85 22.28 26.24
CA GLY A 217 6.34 23.57 25.75
C GLY A 217 5.31 24.56 25.20
N LEU A 218 4.00 24.37 25.45
CA LEU A 218 3.01 25.44 25.25
C LEU A 218 3.15 26.61 26.26
N ILE A 219 4.15 26.55 27.12
CA ILE A 219 4.25 27.48 28.27
C ILE A 219 5.67 28.01 28.38
N ALA A 220 5.75 29.32 28.64
CA ALA A 220 6.91 30.16 28.83
C ALA A 220 7.63 30.55 27.53
N GLY A 221 7.05 31.52 26.79
CA GLY A 221 7.76 32.25 25.74
C GLY A 221 7.65 31.71 24.34
N ALA A 222 6.72 30.79 24.05
CA ALA A 222 6.48 30.29 22.69
C ALA A 222 6.11 31.42 21.70
N SER A 223 5.47 32.49 22.16
CA SER A 223 5.17 33.70 21.40
C SER A 223 6.41 34.54 21.04
N ARG A 224 7.55 34.32 21.68
CA ARG A 224 8.81 35.07 21.47
C ARG A 224 9.83 34.36 20.60
N GLY A 225 9.48 33.31 19.90
CA GLY A 225 10.33 32.70 18.88
C GLY A 225 11.42 31.73 19.38
N ALA A 226 11.41 31.35 20.65
CA ALA A 226 12.37 30.38 21.17
C ALA A 226 11.71 29.00 21.33
N GLY A 227 11.69 28.17 20.26
CA GLY A 227 11.87 26.76 20.49
C GLY A 227 10.84 25.75 20.04
N LEU A 228 9.64 26.03 19.56
CA LEU A 228 8.78 25.03 18.96
C LEU A 228 8.58 25.32 17.48
N GLY A 229 9.01 24.38 16.62
CA GLY A 229 8.84 24.55 15.20
C GLY A 229 7.36 24.70 14.83
N LEU A 230 7.04 25.63 13.91
CA LEU A 230 5.69 25.88 13.39
C LEU A 230 4.97 24.62 12.90
N GLU A 231 5.70 23.58 12.54
CA GLU A 231 5.17 22.30 12.08
C GLU A 231 4.61 21.43 13.21
N PHE A 232 5.23 21.43 14.39
CA PHE A 232 4.69 20.72 15.55
C PHE A 232 3.33 21.28 16.00
N LEU A 233 3.20 22.58 15.96
CA LEU A 233 1.98 23.27 16.35
C LEU A 233 0.83 23.04 15.36
N ARG A 234 1.14 22.79 14.08
CA ARG A 234 0.15 22.27 13.11
C ARG A 234 -0.39 20.89 13.48
N HIS A 235 0.41 20.06 14.17
CA HIS A 235 -0.05 18.74 14.65
C HIS A 235 -0.97 18.89 15.87
N VAL A 236 -0.71 19.86 16.73
CA VAL A 236 -1.60 20.21 17.84
C VAL A 236 -2.93 20.77 17.34
N GLU A 237 -2.92 21.56 16.29
CA GLU A 237 -4.14 22.02 15.61
C GLU A 237 -5.01 20.88 15.06
N ARG A 238 -4.45 19.71 14.88
CA ARG A 238 -5.19 18.51 14.42
C ARG A 238 -5.83 17.71 15.54
N THR A 239 -5.50 17.97 16.82
CA THR A 239 -6.22 17.34 17.93
C THR A 239 -7.67 17.81 17.94
N ARG A 240 -8.58 16.92 18.34
CA ARG A 240 -10.04 17.19 18.30
C ARG A 240 -10.55 17.74 19.62
N LEU A 241 -9.89 17.40 20.72
CA LEU A 241 -10.25 17.73 22.08
C LEU A 241 -8.98 18.11 22.87
N LEU A 242 -9.09 19.06 23.77
CA LEU A 242 -8.03 19.39 24.72
C LEU A 242 -8.45 18.97 26.13
N ILE A 243 -7.51 18.42 26.90
CA ILE A 243 -7.65 18.25 28.35
C ILE A 243 -6.68 19.21 29.00
N HIS A 244 -7.24 20.22 29.69
CA HIS A 244 -6.47 21.19 30.42
C HIS A 244 -6.22 20.67 31.84
N VAL A 245 -4.97 20.32 32.13
CA VAL A 245 -4.57 19.80 33.44
C VAL A 245 -4.10 20.93 34.32
N LEU A 246 -4.82 21.18 35.44
CA LEU A 246 -4.52 22.19 36.42
C LEU A 246 -3.94 21.55 37.70
N ASP A 247 -2.96 22.19 38.29
CA ASP A 247 -2.47 21.82 39.63
C ASP A 247 -3.40 22.40 40.74
N GLY A 248 -4.26 21.55 41.30
CA GLY A 248 -5.22 21.98 42.33
C GLY A 248 -4.56 22.50 43.60
N SER A 249 -3.30 22.13 43.87
CA SER A 249 -2.57 22.56 45.05
C SER A 249 -1.94 23.98 44.94
N GLY A 250 -1.91 24.55 43.73
CA GLY A 250 -1.22 25.81 43.45
C GLY A 250 0.30 25.65 43.29
N GLY A 251 0.81 24.43 43.31
CA GLY A 251 2.23 24.09 43.15
C GLY A 251 3.14 24.58 44.27
N LEU A 252 4.46 24.42 44.12
CA LEU A 252 5.49 24.84 45.08
C LEU A 252 5.59 26.36 45.24
N GLU A 253 5.09 27.12 44.26
CA GLU A 253 5.17 28.58 44.25
C GLU A 253 3.90 29.27 44.77
N GLY A 254 2.90 28.51 45.23
CA GLY A 254 1.64 29.03 45.78
C GLY A 254 0.81 29.83 44.75
N ARG A 255 0.90 29.49 43.46
CA ARG A 255 0.15 30.16 42.39
C ARG A 255 -1.35 29.87 42.49
N ASP A 256 -2.18 30.81 42.01
CA ASP A 256 -3.62 30.57 41.90
C ASP A 256 -3.92 29.70 40.68
N PRO A 257 -4.50 28.50 40.85
CA PRO A 257 -4.87 27.64 39.72
C PRO A 257 -5.81 28.29 38.69
N LEU A 258 -6.63 29.29 39.09
CA LEU A 258 -7.47 30.04 38.15
C LEU A 258 -6.65 30.99 37.28
N GLU A 259 -5.63 31.65 37.84
CA GLU A 259 -4.70 32.47 37.06
C GLU A 259 -3.91 31.59 36.07
N ASP A 260 -3.47 30.41 36.50
CA ASP A 260 -2.82 29.44 35.68
C ASP A 260 -3.72 29.02 34.51
N PHE A 261 -5.01 28.77 34.75
CA PHE A 261 -5.99 28.46 33.71
C PHE A 261 -6.12 29.57 32.65
N HIS A 262 -6.23 30.84 33.12
CA HIS A 262 -6.34 31.99 32.21
C HIS A 262 -5.06 32.21 31.43
N THR A 263 -3.90 32.02 32.04
CA THR A 263 -2.60 32.15 31.38
C THR A 263 -2.46 31.16 30.21
N VAL A 264 -2.76 29.89 30.44
CA VAL A 264 -2.67 28.86 29.41
C VAL A 264 -3.66 29.14 28.29
N ASN A 265 -4.90 29.54 28.58
CA ASN A 265 -5.87 29.88 27.55
C ASN A 265 -5.47 31.14 26.77
N ALA A 266 -4.86 32.13 27.41
CA ALA A 266 -4.34 33.30 26.70
C ALA A 266 -3.19 32.93 25.74
N GLU A 267 -2.30 32.02 26.15
CA GLU A 267 -1.23 31.51 25.32
C GLU A 267 -1.77 30.70 24.10
N LEU A 268 -2.77 29.84 24.33
CA LEU A 268 -3.44 29.10 23.25
C LEU A 268 -4.07 30.07 22.24
N ALA A 269 -4.72 31.13 22.72
CA ALA A 269 -5.33 32.16 21.87
C ALA A 269 -4.29 33.01 21.11
N ALA A 270 -3.18 33.35 21.75
CA ALA A 270 -2.08 34.08 21.14
C ALA A 270 -1.40 33.26 20.05
N TYR A 271 -1.42 31.93 20.20
CA TYR A 271 -0.80 31.02 19.25
C TYR A 271 -1.69 30.79 18.01
N SER A 272 -2.94 30.35 18.22
CA SER A 272 -3.91 30.08 17.13
C SER A 272 -5.35 30.24 17.62
N ALA A 273 -6.12 31.03 16.89
CA ALA A 273 -7.56 31.16 17.14
C ALA A 273 -8.30 29.80 17.00
N ALA A 274 -7.79 28.91 16.14
CA ALA A 274 -8.34 27.58 15.97
C ALA A 274 -8.13 26.68 17.20
N LEU A 275 -7.00 26.84 17.90
CA LEU A 275 -6.72 26.12 19.16
C LEU A 275 -7.55 26.65 20.31
N ALA A 276 -7.69 27.97 20.43
CA ALA A 276 -8.51 28.59 21.47
C ALA A 276 -10.00 28.21 21.36
N GLY A 277 -10.49 27.98 20.14
CA GLY A 277 -11.88 27.58 19.88
C GLY A 277 -12.18 26.09 20.08
N LYS A 278 -11.20 25.26 20.42
CA LYS A 278 -11.41 23.80 20.58
C LYS A 278 -12.18 23.48 21.85
N PRO A 279 -13.00 22.41 21.83
CA PRO A 279 -13.61 21.88 23.02
C PRO A 279 -12.53 21.50 24.05
N GLN A 280 -12.74 21.92 25.31
CA GLN A 280 -11.84 21.64 26.42
C GLN A 280 -12.56 20.94 27.56
N LEU A 281 -11.89 19.94 28.16
CA LEU A 281 -12.22 19.41 29.48
C LEU A 281 -11.16 19.88 30.45
N VAL A 282 -11.56 20.24 31.68
CA VAL A 282 -10.63 20.69 32.70
C VAL A 282 -10.45 19.60 33.74
N ALA A 283 -9.22 19.17 33.95
CA ALA A 283 -8.83 18.18 34.93
C ALA A 283 -8.06 18.87 36.08
N VAL A 284 -8.67 19.00 37.24
CA VAL A 284 -8.00 19.51 38.45
C VAL A 284 -7.28 18.35 39.11
N ASN A 285 -5.95 18.34 38.94
CA ASN A 285 -5.08 17.26 39.40
C ASN A 285 -4.55 17.47 40.81
N LYS A 286 -3.92 16.42 41.36
CA LYS A 286 -3.35 16.34 42.69
C LYS A 286 -4.39 16.42 43.82
N MET A 287 -5.60 15.92 43.55
CA MET A 287 -6.68 15.87 44.55
C MET A 287 -6.38 14.99 45.76
N ASP A 288 -5.26 14.26 45.74
CA ASP A 288 -4.69 13.56 46.91
C ASP A 288 -4.08 14.51 47.95
N LEU A 289 -3.80 15.77 47.58
CA LEU A 289 -3.23 16.78 48.45
C LEU A 289 -4.32 17.59 49.16
N PRO A 290 -4.16 17.89 50.46
CA PRO A 290 -5.14 18.68 51.26
C PRO A 290 -5.41 20.08 50.69
N GLU A 291 -4.37 20.73 50.14
CA GLU A 291 -4.47 22.07 49.57
C GLU A 291 -5.37 22.06 48.32
N ALA A 292 -5.25 21.02 47.49
CA ALA A 292 -6.09 20.85 46.29
C ALA A 292 -7.56 20.62 46.67
N GLN A 293 -7.80 19.83 47.72
CA GLN A 293 -9.16 19.59 48.25
C GLN A 293 -9.78 20.86 48.82
N ALA A 294 -9.00 21.71 49.49
CA ALA A 294 -9.45 23.00 50.00
C ALA A 294 -9.78 23.98 48.86
N ASN A 295 -9.05 23.97 47.78
CA ASN A 295 -9.28 24.83 46.61
C ASN A 295 -10.43 24.36 45.72
N TRP A 296 -10.79 23.07 45.76
CA TRP A 296 -11.75 22.43 44.87
C TRP A 296 -13.11 23.14 44.77
N PRO A 297 -13.80 23.51 45.88
CA PRO A 297 -15.13 24.15 45.80
C PRO A 297 -15.08 25.46 45.00
N ARG A 298 -14.05 26.27 45.22
CA ARG A 298 -13.85 27.54 44.48
C ARG A 298 -13.54 27.30 43.01
N LEU A 299 -12.64 26.36 42.71
CA LEU A 299 -12.23 26.05 41.34
C LEU A 299 -13.38 25.47 40.55
N SER A 300 -14.11 24.52 41.13
CA SER A 300 -15.23 23.87 40.44
C SER A 300 -16.32 24.86 40.05
N THR A 301 -16.72 25.75 40.98
CA THR A 301 -17.74 26.77 40.73
C THR A 301 -17.26 27.75 39.65
N ALA A 302 -16.07 28.33 39.78
CA ALA A 302 -15.58 29.34 38.87
C ALA A 302 -15.39 28.77 37.42
N LEU A 303 -14.91 27.54 37.27
CA LEU A 303 -14.71 26.93 35.98
C LEU A 303 -16.02 26.45 35.32
N GLN A 304 -17.00 26.02 36.15
CA GLN A 304 -18.36 25.69 35.66
C GLN A 304 -19.11 26.94 35.20
N ASP A 305 -18.99 28.06 35.91
CA ASP A 305 -19.56 29.35 35.53
C ASP A 305 -18.99 29.86 34.20
N LEU A 306 -17.74 29.49 33.88
CA LEU A 306 -17.11 29.72 32.57
C LEU A 306 -17.57 28.72 31.47
N GLY A 307 -18.41 27.73 31.81
CA GLY A 307 -18.98 26.76 30.88
C GLY A 307 -18.11 25.52 30.62
N TYR A 308 -17.09 25.27 31.45
CA TYR A 308 -16.23 24.08 31.27
C TYR A 308 -16.71 22.92 32.14
N ALA A 309 -16.56 21.70 31.59
CA ALA A 309 -16.74 20.48 32.36
C ALA A 309 -15.46 20.21 33.18
N VAL A 310 -15.59 20.10 34.50
CA VAL A 310 -14.47 20.02 35.45
C VAL A 310 -14.45 18.67 36.14
N TYR A 311 -13.28 18.02 36.17
CA TYR A 311 -13.08 16.70 36.78
C TYR A 311 -11.98 16.74 37.82
N PRO A 312 -12.30 16.36 39.11
CA PRO A 312 -11.29 16.20 40.12
C PRO A 312 -10.55 14.88 39.95
N ILE A 313 -9.24 14.94 39.79
CA ILE A 313 -8.43 13.76 39.58
C ILE A 313 -7.16 13.73 40.42
N SER A 314 -6.63 12.56 40.67
CA SER A 314 -5.26 12.38 41.09
C SER A 314 -4.57 11.43 40.11
N ALA A 315 -3.68 11.96 39.27
CA ALA A 315 -2.91 11.15 38.32
C ALA A 315 -1.96 10.17 39.05
N ALA A 316 -1.56 10.48 40.29
CA ALA A 316 -0.68 9.62 41.07
C ALA A 316 -1.41 8.40 41.67
N THR A 317 -2.64 8.59 42.17
CA THR A 317 -3.43 7.52 42.79
C THR A 317 -4.40 6.84 41.82
N GLY A 318 -4.68 7.45 40.68
CA GLY A 318 -5.67 7.00 39.72
C GLY A 318 -7.11 7.41 40.04
N GLN A 319 -7.34 8.13 41.11
CA GLN A 319 -8.68 8.59 41.51
C GLN A 319 -9.26 9.55 40.46
N GLY A 320 -10.53 9.37 40.07
CA GLY A 320 -11.23 10.23 39.11
C GLY A 320 -10.78 10.10 37.67
N VAL A 321 -9.66 9.44 37.40
CA VAL A 321 -9.07 9.32 36.04
C VAL A 321 -9.97 8.54 35.08
N GLY A 322 -10.64 7.48 35.56
CA GLY A 322 -11.57 6.69 34.75
C GLY A 322 -12.80 7.49 34.28
N GLU A 323 -13.28 8.44 35.09
CA GLU A 323 -14.39 9.33 34.72
C GLU A 323 -13.96 10.33 33.64
N LEU A 324 -12.78 10.94 33.80
CA LEU A 324 -12.20 11.84 32.80
C LEU A 324 -12.01 11.14 31.45
N VAL A 325 -11.47 9.92 31.44
CA VAL A 325 -11.27 9.12 30.19
C VAL A 325 -12.61 8.84 29.52
N ARG A 326 -13.64 8.48 30.28
CA ARG A 326 -14.98 8.21 29.73
C ARG A 326 -15.59 9.49 29.16
N ALA A 327 -15.52 10.60 29.87
CA ALA A 327 -16.00 11.90 29.39
C ALA A 327 -15.27 12.37 28.14
N ALA A 328 -13.95 12.18 28.06
CA ALA A 328 -13.17 12.49 26.88
C ALA A 328 -13.63 11.65 25.67
N TRP A 329 -13.87 10.36 25.87
CA TRP A 329 -14.38 9.48 24.83
C TRP A 329 -15.77 9.90 24.34
N GLU A 330 -16.72 10.12 25.24
CA GLU A 330 -18.07 10.59 24.91
C GLU A 330 -18.03 11.90 24.12
N ARG A 331 -17.17 12.84 24.56
CA ARG A 331 -17.01 14.12 23.86
C ARG A 331 -16.42 13.94 22.46
N LEU A 332 -15.42 13.06 22.30
CA LEU A 332 -14.83 12.73 20.99
C LEU A 332 -15.84 12.15 20.01
N GLN A 333 -16.82 11.38 20.49
CA GLN A 333 -17.88 10.83 19.63
C GLN A 333 -18.82 11.92 19.08
N GLN A 334 -18.98 13.03 19.83
CA GLN A 334 -19.83 14.15 19.44
C GLN A 334 -19.13 15.15 18.50
N ILE A 335 -17.79 15.19 18.54
CA ILE A 335 -16.99 16.09 17.69
C ILE A 335 -16.80 15.43 16.33
N PRO A 336 -17.28 16.03 15.21
CA PRO A 336 -16.99 15.54 13.88
C PRO A 336 -15.47 15.36 13.71
N ARG A 337 -15.06 14.28 13.06
CA ARG A 337 -13.66 14.20 12.61
C ARG A 337 -13.45 15.36 11.65
N PRO A 338 -12.42 16.21 11.85
CA PRO A 338 -12.17 17.30 10.93
C PRO A 338 -12.05 16.72 9.53
N GLU A 339 -12.82 17.27 8.60
CA GLU A 339 -12.54 17.02 7.18
C GLU A 339 -11.08 17.41 6.96
N ARG A 340 -10.24 16.42 6.81
CA ARG A 340 -8.85 16.67 6.51
C ARG A 340 -8.84 17.38 5.17
N ILE A 341 -8.23 18.57 5.14
CA ILE A 341 -7.83 19.18 3.89
C ILE A 341 -6.99 18.11 3.21
N ALA A 342 -7.60 17.41 2.27
CA ALA A 342 -6.91 16.45 1.46
C ALA A 342 -5.65 17.17 0.95
N PRO A 343 -4.45 16.60 1.10
CA PRO A 343 -3.33 17.12 0.35
C PRO A 343 -3.83 17.25 -1.08
N PRO A 344 -3.53 18.33 -1.82
CA PRO A 344 -4.05 18.53 -3.14
C PRO A 344 -3.95 17.18 -3.83
N VAL A 345 -5.12 16.62 -4.13
CA VAL A 345 -5.23 15.34 -4.81
C VAL A 345 -4.21 15.45 -5.93
N ARG A 346 -3.14 14.70 -5.87
CA ARG A 346 -2.33 14.48 -7.05
C ARG A 346 -3.26 13.74 -7.99
N THR A 347 -4.18 14.55 -8.52
CA THR A 347 -5.10 14.21 -9.56
C THR A 347 -4.30 13.54 -10.63
N HIS A 348 -4.73 12.33 -10.86
CA HIS A 348 -4.37 11.58 -12.05
C HIS A 348 -2.87 11.21 -12.11
N ARG A 349 -2.53 10.03 -11.64
CA ARG A 349 -1.73 9.20 -12.52
C ARG A 349 -2.54 9.18 -13.82
N VAL A 350 -2.23 10.13 -14.69
CA VAL A 350 -2.55 9.99 -16.10
C VAL A 350 -1.97 8.63 -16.47
N TYR A 351 -2.82 7.65 -16.67
CA TYR A 351 -2.43 6.43 -17.34
C TYR A 351 -2.13 6.81 -18.79
N THR A 352 -1.03 7.52 -19.00
CA THR A 352 -0.36 7.48 -20.28
C THR A 352 -0.12 6.01 -20.50
N LEU A 353 -0.65 5.48 -21.60
CA LEU A 353 -0.25 4.17 -22.10
C LEU A 353 1.27 4.12 -21.97
N ASP A 354 1.72 3.41 -20.95
CA ASP A 354 3.11 3.42 -20.57
C ASP A 354 3.84 2.63 -21.66
N ARG A 355 4.31 3.35 -22.68
CA ARG A 355 5.14 2.79 -23.75
C ARG A 355 6.41 2.13 -23.20
N SER A 356 6.71 2.30 -21.90
CA SER A 356 7.77 1.57 -21.24
C SER A 356 7.51 0.07 -21.16
N GLN A 357 6.23 -0.34 -21.11
CA GLN A 357 5.86 -1.77 -21.14
C GLN A 357 6.20 -2.47 -22.47
N GLU A 358 6.40 -1.73 -23.54
CA GLU A 358 6.85 -2.27 -24.84
C GLU A 358 8.38 -2.22 -24.99
N ARG A 359 9.08 -1.51 -24.13
CA ARG A 359 10.53 -1.43 -24.19
C ARG A 359 11.15 -2.71 -23.64
N TRP A 360 12.01 -3.29 -24.45
CA TRP A 360 12.88 -4.37 -24.06
C TRP A 360 14.33 -3.98 -24.31
N GLU A 361 15.22 -4.55 -23.54
CA GLU A 361 16.64 -4.32 -23.61
C GLU A 361 17.36 -5.66 -23.70
N ALA A 362 18.33 -5.76 -24.60
CA ALA A 362 19.23 -6.89 -24.69
C ALA A 362 20.65 -6.40 -24.38
N VAL A 363 21.27 -6.98 -23.37
CA VAL A 363 22.60 -6.59 -22.87
C VAL A 363 23.50 -7.82 -22.83
N ARG A 364 24.79 -7.64 -23.22
CA ARG A 364 25.81 -8.66 -23.01
C ARG A 364 26.38 -8.52 -21.60
N LEU A 365 26.21 -9.55 -20.77
CA LEU A 365 26.73 -9.57 -19.39
C LEU A 365 28.19 -10.04 -19.32
N ALA A 366 28.52 -11.07 -20.11
CA ALA A 366 29.84 -11.69 -20.15
C ALA A 366 30.06 -12.38 -21.51
N PRO A 367 31.26 -12.89 -21.82
CA PRO A 367 31.43 -13.81 -22.92
C PRO A 367 30.43 -14.97 -22.81
N HIS A 368 29.69 -15.26 -23.87
CA HIS A 368 28.66 -16.33 -23.89
C HIS A 368 27.46 -16.16 -22.93
N ARG A 369 27.27 -14.97 -22.33
CA ARG A 369 26.12 -14.68 -21.47
C ARG A 369 25.46 -13.35 -21.83
N PHE A 370 24.17 -13.38 -22.07
CA PHE A 370 23.34 -12.24 -22.44
C PHE A 370 22.15 -12.13 -21.48
N ALA A 371 21.62 -10.94 -21.28
CA ALA A 371 20.38 -10.73 -20.55
C ALA A 371 19.34 -10.04 -21.44
N LEU A 372 18.11 -10.48 -21.29
CA LEU A 372 16.93 -9.80 -21.84
C LEU A 372 16.08 -9.27 -20.69
N ARG A 373 15.81 -7.98 -20.73
CA ARG A 373 14.99 -7.29 -19.73
C ARG A 373 13.82 -6.61 -20.41
N GLY A 374 12.69 -6.59 -19.73
CA GLY A 374 11.49 -5.90 -20.17
C GLY A 374 10.22 -6.66 -19.81
N PRO A 375 9.18 -5.96 -19.30
CA PRO A 375 8.00 -6.59 -18.71
C PRO A 375 7.31 -7.61 -19.61
N LYS A 376 7.22 -7.30 -20.91
CA LYS A 376 6.56 -8.17 -21.88
C LYS A 376 7.32 -9.47 -22.15
N ILE A 377 8.66 -9.42 -22.18
CA ILE A 377 9.52 -10.59 -22.40
C ILE A 377 9.58 -11.44 -21.15
N GLU A 378 9.79 -10.83 -20.01
CA GLU A 378 9.85 -11.49 -18.73
C GLU A 378 8.55 -12.25 -18.45
N ARG A 379 7.42 -11.61 -18.66
CA ARG A 379 6.11 -12.23 -18.57
C ARG A 379 5.96 -13.41 -19.51
N LEU A 380 6.31 -13.25 -20.80
CA LEU A 380 6.24 -14.34 -21.79
C LEU A 380 7.09 -15.53 -21.34
N THR A 381 8.30 -15.25 -20.82
CA THR A 381 9.21 -16.29 -20.31
C THR A 381 8.63 -17.03 -19.11
N LEU A 382 8.03 -16.31 -18.16
CA LEU A 382 7.42 -16.91 -16.97
C LEU A 382 6.19 -17.77 -17.32
N MET A 383 5.42 -17.37 -18.32
CA MET A 383 4.21 -18.07 -18.78
C MET A 383 4.50 -19.21 -19.78
N THR A 384 5.74 -19.38 -20.25
CA THR A 384 6.10 -20.43 -21.20
C THR A 384 6.55 -21.70 -20.48
N ASP A 385 6.03 -22.85 -20.92
CA ASP A 385 6.50 -24.16 -20.48
C ASP A 385 7.62 -24.67 -21.39
N PHE A 386 8.87 -24.43 -20.98
CA PHE A 386 10.04 -24.86 -21.74
C PHE A 386 10.27 -26.38 -21.76
N SER A 387 9.56 -27.16 -20.94
CA SER A 387 9.58 -28.63 -21.03
C SER A 387 8.82 -29.14 -22.25
N ASN A 388 7.98 -28.29 -22.87
CA ASN A 388 7.22 -28.60 -24.06
C ASN A 388 7.90 -28.00 -25.31
N PRO A 389 8.37 -28.80 -26.26
CA PRO A 389 9.07 -28.31 -27.46
C PRO A 389 8.24 -27.33 -28.30
N GLU A 390 6.92 -27.57 -28.42
CA GLU A 390 6.04 -26.69 -29.22
C GLU A 390 5.89 -25.30 -28.56
N ALA A 391 5.91 -25.24 -27.20
CA ALA A 391 5.88 -23.96 -26.50
C ALA A 391 7.20 -23.20 -26.63
N ALA A 392 8.34 -23.92 -26.56
CA ALA A 392 9.67 -23.34 -26.77
C ALA A 392 9.83 -22.79 -28.19
N GLU A 393 9.39 -23.54 -29.23
CA GLU A 393 9.37 -23.07 -30.61
C GLU A 393 8.53 -21.81 -30.79
N ARG A 394 7.35 -21.75 -30.17
CA ARG A 394 6.50 -20.55 -30.19
C ARG A 394 7.22 -19.36 -29.53
N TYR A 395 7.87 -19.57 -28.41
CA TYR A 395 8.64 -18.54 -27.71
C TYR A 395 9.72 -17.95 -28.62
N GLN A 396 10.53 -18.78 -29.26
CA GLN A 396 11.57 -18.33 -30.18
C GLN A 396 11.00 -17.56 -31.39
N ARG A 397 9.89 -18.02 -31.95
CA ARG A 397 9.21 -17.29 -33.04
C ARG A 397 8.72 -15.90 -32.61
N LEU A 398 8.24 -15.75 -31.37
CA LEU A 398 7.84 -14.46 -30.85
C LEU A 398 9.03 -13.53 -30.64
N LEU A 399 10.16 -14.04 -30.13
CA LEU A 399 11.42 -13.26 -30.03
C LEU A 399 11.89 -12.77 -31.40
N ALA A 400 11.85 -13.63 -32.39
CA ALA A 400 12.20 -13.27 -33.77
C ALA A 400 11.27 -12.18 -34.33
N ARG A 401 9.96 -12.33 -34.15
CA ARG A 401 8.94 -11.36 -34.59
C ARG A 401 9.09 -10.00 -33.92
N TRP A 402 9.50 -9.95 -32.63
CA TRP A 402 9.74 -8.70 -31.92
C TRP A 402 11.11 -8.08 -32.22
N GLY A 403 11.91 -8.71 -33.07
CA GLY A 403 13.23 -8.22 -33.47
C GLY A 403 14.33 -8.48 -32.44
N ILE A 404 14.02 -9.21 -31.35
CA ILE A 404 14.95 -9.51 -30.26
C ILE A 404 16.08 -10.40 -30.79
N SER A 405 15.77 -11.43 -31.54
CA SER A 405 16.75 -12.33 -32.14
C SER A 405 17.78 -11.57 -32.99
N ARG A 406 17.33 -10.60 -33.78
CA ARG A 406 18.24 -9.75 -34.61
C ARG A 406 19.17 -8.92 -33.72
N ARG A 407 18.66 -8.40 -32.59
CA ARG A 407 19.46 -7.61 -31.68
C ARG A 407 20.49 -8.46 -30.94
N LEU A 408 20.15 -9.68 -30.53
CA LEU A 408 21.08 -10.63 -29.91
C LEU A 408 22.18 -11.01 -30.88
N ILE A 409 21.85 -11.29 -32.15
CA ILE A 409 22.83 -11.56 -33.19
C ILE A 409 23.77 -10.37 -33.42
N ALA A 410 23.23 -9.15 -33.42
CA ALA A 410 24.05 -7.93 -33.51
C ALA A 410 24.98 -7.71 -32.32
N LEU A 411 24.64 -8.28 -31.14
CA LEU A 411 25.50 -8.29 -29.96
C LEU A 411 26.53 -9.41 -29.92
N GLY A 412 26.50 -10.28 -30.95
CA GLY A 412 27.47 -11.35 -31.14
C GLY A 412 27.14 -12.66 -30.45
N ILE A 413 25.84 -12.96 -30.23
CA ILE A 413 25.42 -14.23 -29.65
C ILE A 413 25.72 -15.39 -30.62
N GLN A 414 26.16 -16.52 -30.08
CA GLN A 414 26.45 -17.75 -30.79
C GLN A 414 25.53 -18.89 -30.35
N PRO A 415 25.32 -19.92 -31.18
CA PRO A 415 24.63 -21.13 -30.75
C PRO A 415 25.25 -21.75 -29.52
N GLY A 416 24.43 -22.08 -28.51
CA GLY A 416 24.89 -22.60 -27.22
C GLY A 416 25.14 -21.53 -26.16
N ASP A 417 25.10 -20.23 -26.47
CA ASP A 417 25.22 -19.14 -25.49
C ASP A 417 23.98 -19.09 -24.58
N ILE A 418 24.19 -18.54 -23.39
CA ILE A 418 23.15 -18.45 -22.36
C ILE A 418 22.48 -17.08 -22.43
N VAL A 419 21.15 -17.08 -22.46
CA VAL A 419 20.32 -15.89 -22.37
C VAL A 419 19.52 -15.93 -21.06
N GLU A 420 19.80 -14.98 -20.18
CA GLU A 420 19.11 -14.83 -18.91
C GLU A 420 17.87 -13.94 -19.09
N VAL A 421 16.70 -14.44 -18.68
CA VAL A 421 15.42 -13.70 -18.73
C VAL A 421 14.60 -14.02 -17.49
N ALA A 422 14.18 -13.03 -16.72
CA ALA A 422 13.38 -13.22 -15.51
C ALA A 422 13.98 -14.25 -14.53
N GLY A 423 15.31 -14.27 -14.38
CA GLY A 423 16.02 -15.22 -13.50
C GLY A 423 16.11 -16.64 -14.04
N ARG A 424 15.70 -16.89 -15.30
CA ARG A 424 15.86 -18.18 -15.99
C ARG A 424 16.99 -18.11 -17.00
N GLU A 425 17.81 -19.16 -17.04
CA GLU A 425 18.84 -19.33 -18.05
C GLU A 425 18.31 -20.19 -19.20
N LEU A 426 18.35 -19.65 -20.40
CA LEU A 426 17.89 -20.30 -21.63
C LEU A 426 19.10 -20.47 -22.56
N VAL A 427 19.26 -21.63 -23.16
CA VAL A 427 20.29 -21.86 -24.18
C VAL A 427 19.79 -21.32 -25.52
N TRP A 428 20.63 -20.52 -26.22
CA TRP A 428 20.31 -19.97 -27.53
C TRP A 428 20.52 -21.00 -28.61
N GLU A 429 19.43 -21.35 -29.33
CA GLU A 429 19.45 -22.26 -30.47
C GLU A 429 18.87 -21.55 -31.70
N PRO A 430 19.68 -21.27 -32.76
CA PRO A 430 19.26 -20.45 -33.90
C PRO A 430 18.45 -21.19 -34.97
N GLU A 431 18.38 -22.53 -34.95
CA GLU A 431 17.79 -23.33 -36.03
C GLU A 431 16.34 -22.95 -36.44
N LEU A 432 15.61 -22.27 -35.56
CA LEU A 432 14.24 -21.83 -35.85
C LEU A 432 14.16 -20.41 -36.43
N VAL A 433 15.25 -19.66 -36.45
CA VAL A 433 15.28 -18.30 -37.01
C VAL A 433 15.50 -18.27 -38.50
N GLU A 434 16.13 -19.30 -39.07
CA GLU A 434 16.41 -19.38 -40.52
C GLU A 434 15.19 -19.78 -41.34
N ALA A 435 14.21 -20.47 -40.77
CA ALA A 435 12.99 -20.88 -41.52
C ALA A 435 12.09 -19.70 -41.94
N GLU A 436 12.26 -18.50 -41.38
CA GLU A 436 11.47 -17.31 -41.73
C GLU A 436 12.12 -16.39 -42.76
N ARG A 437 13.24 -16.77 -43.37
CA ARG A 437 13.88 -15.98 -44.44
C ARG A 437 13.18 -16.02 -45.79
N THR A 438 12.09 -16.79 -45.93
CA THR A 438 11.23 -16.71 -47.11
C THR A 438 10.48 -15.36 -47.04
N PRO A 439 10.75 -14.41 -47.96
CA PRO A 439 10.05 -13.13 -47.96
C PRO A 439 8.55 -13.42 -48.10
N PRO A 440 7.70 -12.66 -47.38
CA PRO A 440 6.26 -12.86 -47.45
C PRO A 440 5.87 -12.72 -48.92
N ARG A 441 5.30 -13.78 -49.50
CA ARG A 441 4.77 -13.73 -50.86
C ARG A 441 3.90 -12.49 -50.96
N ARG A 442 4.36 -11.52 -51.78
CA ARG A 442 3.69 -10.24 -52.04
C ARG A 442 2.24 -10.55 -52.42
N ARG A 443 1.29 -10.17 -51.60
CA ARG A 443 -0.13 -10.32 -51.96
C ARG A 443 -0.38 -9.48 -53.19
N LEU A 444 -0.63 -10.14 -54.29
CA LEU A 444 -0.97 -9.49 -55.54
C LEU A 444 -2.16 -8.54 -55.31
N THR A 445 -2.05 -7.33 -55.77
CA THR A 445 -3.13 -6.35 -55.77
C THR A 445 -4.32 -6.86 -56.59
N LYS A 446 -5.49 -6.28 -56.37
CA LYS A 446 -6.70 -6.66 -57.12
C LYS A 446 -6.48 -6.55 -58.64
N ARG A 447 -5.67 -5.59 -59.08
CA ARG A 447 -5.29 -5.36 -60.47
C ARG A 447 -4.32 -6.45 -60.99
N GLU A 448 -3.33 -6.85 -60.23
CA GLU A 448 -2.38 -7.90 -60.56
C GLU A 448 -3.06 -9.29 -60.63
N ARG A 449 -4.06 -9.56 -59.77
CA ARG A 449 -4.87 -10.79 -59.83
C ARG A 449 -5.72 -10.87 -61.10
N LEU A 450 -6.26 -9.73 -61.56
CA LEU A 450 -7.00 -9.64 -62.82
C LEU A 450 -6.08 -9.85 -64.03
N LEU A 451 -4.88 -9.25 -64.01
CA LEU A 451 -3.88 -9.44 -65.08
C LEU A 451 -3.35 -10.88 -65.13
N LYS A 452 -3.14 -11.53 -64.00
CA LYS A 452 -2.77 -12.96 -63.93
C LYS A 452 -3.90 -13.87 -64.43
N ARG A 453 -5.17 -13.55 -64.19
CA ARG A 453 -6.33 -14.23 -64.71
C ARG A 453 -6.50 -14.03 -66.24
N ALA A 454 -6.04 -12.92 -66.76
CA ALA A 454 -6.08 -12.58 -68.18
C ALA A 454 -4.84 -13.12 -68.99
N GLY A 455 -3.90 -13.82 -68.33
CA GLY A 455 -2.70 -14.32 -68.96
C GLY A 455 -1.69 -13.24 -69.41
N LEU A 456 -1.82 -12.02 -68.80
CA LEU A 456 -1.04 -10.84 -69.18
C LEU A 456 0.05 -10.46 -68.17
N LEU A 457 0.33 -11.31 -67.17
CA LEU A 457 1.41 -11.17 -66.23
C LEU A 457 2.43 -12.26 -66.44
N GLU A 458 3.57 -11.88 -67.01
CA GLU A 458 4.74 -12.77 -67.13
C GLU A 458 5.30 -12.99 -65.69
N GLU A 459 5.59 -14.25 -65.35
CA GLU A 459 6.30 -14.61 -64.11
C GLU A 459 7.78 -14.19 -64.31
N PRO A 460 8.37 -13.47 -63.34
CA PRO A 460 9.80 -13.21 -63.36
C PRO A 460 10.53 -14.57 -63.28
N GLU A 461 11.42 -14.81 -64.21
CA GLU A 461 12.32 -15.97 -64.23
C GLU A 461 13.08 -16.02 -62.87
N GLU A 462 13.03 -17.17 -62.22
CA GLU A 462 13.90 -17.46 -61.07
C GLU A 462 15.34 -17.52 -61.57
N GLU A 463 16.16 -16.50 -61.37
CA GLU A 463 17.62 -16.61 -61.50
C GLU A 463 18.11 -17.69 -60.52
N ILE A 464 18.32 -18.87 -61.01
CA ILE A 464 19.13 -19.93 -60.41
C ILE A 464 20.57 -19.43 -60.44
N GLY A 465 20.99 -18.70 -59.39
CA GLY A 465 22.39 -18.37 -59.15
C GLY A 465 23.14 -19.58 -58.64
N GLU A 466 23.79 -20.30 -59.54
CA GLU A 466 24.96 -21.13 -59.22
C GLU A 466 26.10 -20.22 -58.75
N GLN A 467 26.51 -20.32 -57.46
CA GLN A 467 27.86 -20.54 -56.94
C GLN A 467 27.90 -20.46 -55.41
#